data_c52d42ce1fd9e386f9cb44a9ae43c26a
#
_entry.id   c52d42ce1fd9e386f9cb44a9ae43c26a
#
_cell.length_a   1.000
_cell.length_b   1.000
_cell.length_c   1.000
_cell.angle_alpha   90.00
_cell.angle_beta   90.00
_cell.angle_gamma   90.00
#
_symmetry.space_group_name_H-M   'P 1'
#
loop_
_entity.id
_entity.type
_entity.pdbx_description
1 polymer ?
#
loop_
_entity_poly.entity_id
_entity_poly.type
_entity_poly.pdbx_seq_one_letter_code
_entity_poly.pdbx_strand_id
1 'polypeptide(L)'
;NGIEADEIIHTREGEILAQEVDETWYYARKYMEGRECETRSRDDVLAAVEELAKLHLVLQKVEDENLKIGGQDYAMEVFRHNRELKKVRNYIHGKHKKNEFEMIFMRNYEIFLKQALDVEHRLMKPNPGETQGQSGKQSREAAMYGICHGDFNQHNVLFTHGKIIITNFEQAHYDVLVGDLAHFLRKLME
;
A
#
# COMPACT_ATOMS: atom_id res chain seq x y z
N ASN A 1 -21.23 -5.79 12.33
CA ASN A 1 -19.89 -5.70 12.90
C ASN A 1 -19.07 -4.84 11.95
N GLY A 2 -18.82 -3.59 12.34
CA GLY A 2 -18.01 -2.63 11.57
C GLY A 2 -16.53 -2.73 11.95
N ILE A 3 -15.69 -2.11 11.12
CA ILE A 3 -14.29 -1.87 11.41
C ILE A 3 -14.20 -0.75 12.44
N GLU A 4 -13.35 -0.89 13.43
CA GLU A 4 -12.99 0.21 14.32
C GLU A 4 -11.86 1.03 13.70
N ALA A 5 -12.04 2.33 13.63
CA ALA A 5 -11.07 3.26 13.06
C ALA A 5 -10.96 4.51 13.94
N ASP A 6 -9.89 5.28 13.73
CA ASP A 6 -9.78 6.58 14.38
C ASP A 6 -10.84 7.55 13.84
N GLU A 7 -11.29 8.44 14.71
CA GLU A 7 -12.38 9.36 14.45
C GLU A 7 -11.82 10.78 14.32
N ILE A 8 -12.18 11.46 13.23
CA ILE A 8 -11.81 12.86 13.03
C ILE A 8 -12.67 13.75 13.92
N ILE A 9 -12.03 14.68 14.61
CA ILE A 9 -12.68 15.68 15.46
C ILE A 9 -12.91 16.93 14.62
N HIS A 10 -14.18 17.31 14.47
CA HIS A 10 -14.55 18.52 13.74
C HIS A 10 -14.26 19.79 14.55
N THR A 11 -13.96 20.87 13.86
CA THR A 11 -13.87 22.22 14.46
C THR A 11 -15.21 22.64 15.03
N ARG A 12 -15.26 23.78 15.73
CA ARG A 12 -16.53 24.35 16.24
C ARG A 12 -17.49 24.75 15.13
N GLU A 13 -16.94 25.03 13.95
CA GLU A 13 -17.68 25.40 12.74
C GLU A 13 -18.11 24.15 11.93
N GLY A 14 -17.74 22.96 12.36
CA GLY A 14 -18.08 21.69 11.72
C GLY A 14 -17.12 21.25 10.62
N GLU A 15 -16.00 21.96 10.44
CA GLU A 15 -15.00 21.65 9.43
C GLU A 15 -14.03 20.54 9.90
N ILE A 16 -13.46 19.80 8.96
CA ILE A 16 -12.44 18.76 9.22
C ILE A 16 -11.06 19.39 9.42
N LEU A 17 -10.79 20.47 8.70
CA LEU A 17 -9.50 21.14 8.69
C LEU A 17 -9.62 22.51 9.35
N ALA A 18 -8.59 22.88 10.12
CA ALA A 18 -8.40 24.23 10.62
C ALA A 18 -7.12 24.82 10.01
N GLN A 19 -7.17 26.09 9.63
CA GLN A 19 -6.00 26.81 9.13
C GLN A 19 -5.52 27.84 10.15
N GLU A 20 -4.23 27.85 10.41
CA GLU A 20 -3.60 28.88 11.25
C GLU A 20 -3.14 30.09 10.43
N VAL A 21 -2.73 31.16 11.12
CA VAL A 21 -2.30 32.45 10.50
C VAL A 21 -1.11 32.29 9.56
N ASP A 22 -0.28 31.29 9.77
CA ASP A 22 0.88 30.96 8.92
C ASP A 22 0.53 30.11 7.68
N GLU A 23 -0.78 29.96 7.38
CA GLU A 23 -1.31 29.11 6.30
C GLU A 23 -1.13 27.60 6.52
N THR A 24 -0.68 27.16 7.69
CA THR A 24 -0.56 25.74 8.02
C THR A 24 -1.94 25.15 8.30
N TRP A 25 -2.21 23.98 7.72
CA TRP A 25 -3.44 23.25 7.91
C TRP A 25 -3.27 22.17 8.97
N TYR A 26 -4.23 22.09 9.88
CA TYR A 26 -4.29 21.13 10.96
C TYR A 26 -5.60 20.36 10.92
N TYR A 27 -5.55 19.12 11.36
CA TYR A 27 -6.73 18.36 11.73
C TYR A 27 -6.47 17.64 13.06
N ALA A 28 -7.54 17.32 13.77
CA ALA A 28 -7.47 16.58 15.01
C ALA A 28 -8.22 15.27 14.88
N ARG A 29 -7.67 14.22 15.49
CA ARG A 29 -8.34 12.93 15.58
C ARG A 29 -8.33 12.42 17.01
N LYS A 30 -9.31 11.60 17.33
CA LYS A 30 -9.41 10.97 18.63
C LYS A 30 -8.19 10.05 18.84
N TYR A 31 -7.54 10.25 19.97
CA TYR A 31 -6.45 9.35 20.34
C TYR A 31 -7.00 7.96 20.66
N MET A 32 -6.44 6.95 20.04
CA MET A 32 -6.81 5.55 20.25
C MET A 32 -5.71 4.85 21.03
N GLU A 33 -6.10 4.34 22.21
CA GLU A 33 -5.17 3.59 23.07
C GLU A 33 -5.12 2.13 22.64
N GLY A 34 -3.91 1.62 22.40
CA GLY A 34 -3.68 0.23 22.03
C GLY A 34 -2.19 -0.05 21.83
N ARG A 35 -1.81 -1.32 21.84
CA ARG A 35 -0.47 -1.71 21.42
C ARG A 35 -0.43 -1.87 19.90
N GLU A 36 0.66 -1.50 19.29
CA GLU A 36 0.91 -1.72 17.87
C GLU A 36 0.96 -3.22 17.52
N CYS A 37 0.78 -3.55 16.26
CA CYS A 37 0.94 -4.89 15.73
C CYS A 37 2.39 -5.37 15.92
N GLU A 38 2.58 -6.48 16.64
CA GLU A 38 3.89 -7.09 16.82
C GLU A 38 4.27 -7.90 15.56
N THR A 39 5.24 -7.39 14.80
CA THR A 39 5.64 -7.97 13.51
C THR A 39 6.22 -9.37 13.60
N ARG A 40 6.73 -9.77 14.78
CA ARG A 40 7.26 -11.12 15.06
C ARG A 40 6.19 -12.08 15.56
N SER A 41 5.01 -11.59 15.91
CA SER A 41 3.87 -12.38 16.32
C SER A 41 3.08 -12.83 15.09
N ARG A 42 3.11 -14.12 14.79
CA ARG A 42 2.32 -14.69 13.71
C ARG A 42 0.82 -14.39 13.85
N ASP A 43 0.32 -14.47 15.09
CA ASP A 43 -1.11 -14.28 15.39
C ASP A 43 -1.52 -12.82 15.15
N ASP A 44 -0.69 -11.85 15.53
CA ASP A 44 -0.96 -10.44 15.26
C ASP A 44 -0.96 -10.15 13.75
N VAL A 45 0.04 -10.67 13.03
CA VAL A 45 0.16 -10.49 11.58
C VAL A 45 -1.06 -11.07 10.86
N LEU A 46 -1.49 -12.28 11.23
CA LEU A 46 -2.68 -12.91 10.64
C LEU A 46 -3.95 -12.12 10.96
N ALA A 47 -4.11 -11.67 12.20
CA ALA A 47 -5.25 -10.87 12.62
C ALA A 47 -5.28 -9.49 11.91
N ALA A 48 -4.12 -8.85 11.72
CA ALA A 48 -4.02 -7.60 10.97
C ALA A 48 -4.42 -7.79 9.49
N VAL A 49 -3.96 -8.86 8.84
CA VAL A 49 -4.34 -9.18 7.44
C VAL A 49 -5.83 -9.50 7.33
N GLU A 50 -6.40 -10.22 8.29
CA GLU A 50 -7.84 -10.47 8.32
C GLU A 50 -8.63 -9.17 8.46
N GLU A 51 -8.17 -8.26 9.32
CA GLU A 51 -8.82 -6.96 9.52
C GLU A 51 -8.70 -6.06 8.29
N LEU A 52 -7.55 -6.09 7.58
CA LEU A 52 -7.40 -5.43 6.28
C LEU A 52 -8.42 -5.94 5.25
N ALA A 53 -8.62 -7.24 5.18
CA ALA A 53 -9.62 -7.80 4.25
C ALA A 53 -11.04 -7.33 4.59
N LYS A 54 -11.38 -7.25 5.88
CA LYS A 54 -12.67 -6.70 6.34
C LYS A 54 -12.79 -5.20 6.00
N LEU A 55 -11.70 -4.43 6.19
CA LEU A 55 -11.65 -3.02 5.82
C LEU A 55 -11.97 -2.83 4.34
N HIS A 56 -11.29 -3.57 3.46
CA HIS A 56 -11.55 -3.50 2.02
C HIS A 56 -13.02 -3.82 1.68
N LEU A 57 -13.61 -4.83 2.32
CA LEU A 57 -15.04 -5.17 2.11
C LEU A 57 -16.00 -4.06 2.57
N VAL A 58 -15.64 -3.29 3.60
CA VAL A 58 -16.42 -2.14 4.07
C VAL A 58 -16.25 -0.97 3.12
N LEU A 59 -15.01 -0.67 2.73
CA LEU A 59 -14.68 0.44 1.84
C LEU A 59 -15.24 0.26 0.42
N GLN A 60 -15.39 -0.97 -0.07
CA GLN A 60 -16.05 -1.25 -1.35
C GLN A 60 -17.53 -0.79 -1.41
N LYS A 61 -18.15 -0.53 -0.26
CA LYS A 61 -19.54 -0.02 -0.19
C LYS A 61 -19.61 1.50 -0.23
N VAL A 62 -18.47 2.17 -0.20
CA VAL A 62 -18.41 3.64 -0.27
C VAL A 62 -18.51 4.04 -1.74
N GLU A 63 -19.59 4.69 -2.09
CA GLU A 63 -19.81 5.30 -3.41
C GLU A 63 -19.49 6.78 -3.29
N ASP A 64 -18.33 7.21 -3.76
CA ASP A 64 -17.95 8.61 -3.85
C ASP A 64 -17.44 8.95 -5.25
N GLU A 65 -18.22 9.74 -5.99
CA GLU A 65 -17.88 10.19 -7.34
C GLU A 65 -16.64 11.11 -7.36
N ASN A 66 -16.25 11.67 -6.22
CA ASN A 66 -15.09 12.54 -6.09
C ASN A 66 -13.77 11.78 -5.82
N LEU A 67 -13.84 10.49 -5.50
CA LEU A 67 -12.66 9.66 -5.38
C LEU A 67 -11.97 9.55 -6.74
N LYS A 68 -10.93 10.35 -6.92
CA LYS A 68 -10.11 10.28 -8.12
C LYS A 68 -9.46 8.91 -8.16
N ILE A 69 -9.65 8.22 -9.26
CA ILE A 69 -8.88 7.02 -9.58
C ILE A 69 -7.43 7.46 -9.68
N GLY A 70 -6.69 7.29 -8.61
CA GLY A 70 -5.25 7.47 -8.57
C GLY A 70 -4.59 6.25 -9.18
N GLY A 71 -4.84 6.00 -10.45
CA GLY A 71 -4.22 4.86 -11.14
C GLY A 71 -2.72 5.09 -11.24
N GLN A 72 -1.94 4.51 -10.34
CA GLN A 72 -0.53 4.31 -10.61
C GLN A 72 -0.42 3.33 -11.77
N ASP A 73 0.26 3.73 -12.83
CA ASP A 73 0.66 2.80 -13.89
C ASP A 73 1.80 1.92 -13.35
N TYR A 74 1.43 0.87 -12.62
CA TYR A 74 2.38 -0.09 -12.03
C TYR A 74 3.33 -0.68 -13.07
N ALA A 75 2.88 -0.88 -14.31
CA ALA A 75 3.73 -1.37 -15.38
C ALA A 75 4.82 -0.36 -15.72
N MET A 76 4.47 0.91 -15.84
CA MET A 76 5.43 1.98 -16.09
C MET A 76 6.35 2.22 -14.89
N GLU A 77 5.84 2.09 -13.68
CA GLU A 77 6.64 2.24 -12.47
C GLU A 77 7.67 1.12 -12.32
N VAL A 78 7.27 -0.14 -12.51
CA VAL A 78 8.19 -1.29 -12.51
C VAL A 78 9.23 -1.15 -13.61
N PHE A 79 8.83 -0.72 -14.82
CA PHE A 79 9.76 -0.44 -15.91
C PHE A 79 10.80 0.62 -15.52
N ARG A 80 10.36 1.72 -14.88
CA ARG A 80 11.26 2.79 -14.41
C ARG A 80 12.24 2.26 -13.36
N HIS A 81 11.76 1.52 -12.37
CA HIS A 81 12.61 0.92 -11.33
C HIS A 81 13.61 -0.08 -11.89
N ASN A 82 13.21 -0.91 -12.86
CA ASN A 82 14.12 -1.83 -13.53
C ASN A 82 15.23 -1.11 -14.31
N ARG A 83 14.91 0.05 -14.91
CA ARG A 83 15.93 0.91 -15.54
C ARG A 83 16.91 1.47 -14.50
N GLU A 84 16.42 1.95 -13.35
CA GLU A 84 17.29 2.44 -12.27
C GLU A 84 18.17 1.31 -11.72
N LEU A 85 17.62 0.14 -11.49
CA LEU A 85 18.37 -1.03 -11.04
C LEU A 85 19.56 -1.34 -11.99
N LYS A 86 19.34 -1.28 -13.30
CA LYS A 86 20.40 -1.46 -14.32
C LYS A 86 21.44 -0.34 -14.27
N LYS A 87 21.05 0.92 -14.03
CA LYS A 87 21.97 2.05 -13.88
C LYS A 87 22.86 1.88 -12.64
N VAL A 88 22.26 1.51 -11.50
CA VAL A 88 22.99 1.25 -10.25
C VAL A 88 24.01 0.14 -10.45
N ARG A 89 23.63 -0.96 -11.09
CA ARG A 89 24.54 -2.05 -11.43
C ARG A 89 25.73 -1.57 -12.28
N ASN A 90 25.47 -0.78 -13.32
CA ASN A 90 26.52 -0.28 -14.19
C ASN A 90 27.47 0.67 -13.45
N TYR A 91 26.93 1.53 -12.59
CA TYR A 91 27.73 2.39 -11.73
C TYR A 91 28.66 1.61 -10.80
N ILE A 92 28.10 0.61 -10.08
CA ILE A 92 28.88 -0.24 -9.16
C ILE A 92 29.92 -1.07 -9.95
N HIS A 93 29.55 -1.59 -11.12
CA HIS A 93 30.45 -2.37 -11.96
C HIS A 93 31.69 -1.56 -12.37
N GLY A 94 31.52 -0.28 -12.69
CA GLY A 94 32.61 0.63 -13.09
C GLY A 94 33.56 1.06 -11.95
N LYS A 95 33.22 0.79 -10.68
CA LYS A 95 34.07 1.16 -9.55
C LYS A 95 35.29 0.24 -9.43
N HIS A 96 36.48 0.83 -9.27
CA HIS A 96 37.70 0.08 -9.02
C HIS A 96 37.68 -0.65 -7.67
N LYS A 97 37.10 -0.03 -6.65
CA LYS A 97 36.96 -0.60 -5.30
C LYS A 97 35.51 -0.59 -4.88
N LYS A 98 35.02 -1.76 -4.51
CA LYS A 98 33.64 -1.96 -4.05
C LYS A 98 33.63 -2.23 -2.56
N ASN A 99 32.63 -1.65 -1.84
CA ASN A 99 32.38 -2.00 -0.46
C ASN A 99 31.62 -3.33 -0.34
N GLU A 100 31.40 -3.79 0.89
CA GLU A 100 30.74 -5.06 1.17
C GLU A 100 29.31 -5.12 0.62
N PHE A 101 28.52 -4.06 0.82
CA PHE A 101 27.16 -3.96 0.29
C PHE A 101 27.14 -4.07 -1.25
N GLU A 102 28.05 -3.34 -1.91
CA GLU A 102 28.15 -3.36 -3.37
C GLU A 102 28.55 -4.74 -3.91
N MET A 103 29.38 -5.49 -3.18
CA MET A 103 29.74 -6.86 -3.52
C MET A 103 28.55 -7.81 -3.37
N ILE A 104 27.77 -7.67 -2.28
CA ILE A 104 26.55 -8.46 -2.06
C ILE A 104 25.51 -8.13 -3.15
N PHE A 105 25.33 -6.85 -3.46
CA PHE A 105 24.44 -6.40 -4.53
C PHE A 105 24.82 -7.05 -5.86
N MET A 106 26.08 -6.96 -6.28
CA MET A 106 26.55 -7.52 -7.54
C MET A 106 26.40 -9.05 -7.62
N ARG A 107 26.59 -9.75 -6.50
CA ARG A 107 26.42 -11.21 -6.42
C ARG A 107 24.98 -11.63 -6.68
N ASN A 108 24.03 -10.88 -6.19
CA ASN A 108 22.62 -11.24 -6.26
C ASN A 108 21.87 -10.56 -7.43
N TYR A 109 22.50 -9.60 -8.10
CA TYR A 109 21.86 -8.74 -9.09
C TYR A 109 21.11 -9.53 -10.18
N GLU A 110 21.74 -10.55 -10.78
CA GLU A 110 21.14 -11.28 -11.91
C GLU A 110 19.87 -12.04 -11.49
N ILE A 111 19.84 -12.56 -10.26
CA ILE A 111 18.68 -13.29 -9.71
C ILE A 111 17.52 -12.32 -9.55
N PHE A 112 17.75 -11.18 -8.89
CA PHE A 112 16.70 -10.19 -8.65
C PHE A 112 16.28 -9.48 -9.93
N LEU A 113 17.20 -9.17 -10.85
CA LEU A 113 16.84 -8.59 -12.14
C LEU A 113 15.94 -9.53 -12.94
N LYS A 114 16.23 -10.83 -12.96
CA LYS A 114 15.39 -11.81 -13.65
C LYS A 114 13.96 -11.81 -13.10
N GLN A 115 13.79 -11.79 -11.77
CA GLN A 115 12.49 -11.71 -11.12
C GLN A 115 11.78 -10.40 -11.45
N ALA A 116 12.47 -9.26 -11.38
CA ALA A 116 11.93 -7.96 -11.70
C ALA A 116 11.48 -7.83 -13.17
N LEU A 117 12.23 -8.39 -14.10
CA LEU A 117 11.84 -8.43 -15.52
C LEU A 117 10.68 -9.39 -15.79
N ASP A 118 10.53 -10.48 -15.02
CA ASP A 118 9.35 -11.35 -15.11
C ASP A 118 8.08 -10.61 -14.65
N VAL A 119 8.17 -9.83 -13.57
CA VAL A 119 7.07 -8.98 -13.11
C VAL A 119 6.69 -7.94 -14.18
N GLU A 120 7.69 -7.21 -14.74
CA GLU A 120 7.48 -6.25 -15.82
C GLU A 120 6.75 -6.90 -17.01
N HIS A 121 7.22 -8.07 -17.44
CA HIS A 121 6.63 -8.80 -18.56
C HIS A 121 5.19 -9.26 -18.28
N ARG A 122 4.86 -9.65 -17.05
CA ARG A 122 3.49 -10.03 -16.66
C ARG A 122 2.56 -8.83 -16.64
N LEU A 123 3.01 -7.69 -16.13
CA LEU A 123 2.23 -6.45 -16.10
C LEU A 123 2.00 -5.86 -17.50
N MET A 124 2.97 -6.02 -18.42
CA MET A 124 2.84 -5.53 -19.80
C MET A 124 2.04 -6.45 -20.72
N LYS A 125 1.77 -7.69 -20.31
CA LYS A 125 0.91 -8.57 -21.13
C LYS A 125 -0.53 -8.15 -20.97
N PRO A 126 -1.27 -7.92 -22.08
CA PRO A 126 -2.72 -7.83 -22.03
C PRO A 126 -3.23 -9.14 -21.40
N ASN A 127 -4.14 -9.00 -20.41
CA ASN A 127 -4.78 -10.17 -19.81
C ASN A 127 -5.37 -11.05 -20.91
N PRO A 128 -5.10 -12.38 -20.92
CA PRO A 128 -5.62 -13.29 -21.97
C PRO A 128 -7.15 -13.32 -22.07
N GLY A 129 -7.85 -12.64 -21.14
CA GLY A 129 -9.30 -12.45 -21.14
C GLY A 129 -9.80 -11.19 -21.84
N GLU A 130 -8.96 -10.32 -22.39
CA GLU A 130 -9.39 -9.05 -23.03
C GLU A 130 -9.97 -9.19 -24.44
N THR A 131 -9.92 -10.37 -25.00
CA THR A 131 -10.60 -10.69 -26.24
C THR A 131 -11.82 -11.58 -25.95
N GLN A 132 -13.00 -10.99 -26.02
CA GLN A 132 -14.35 -11.60 -26.07
C GLN A 132 -15.13 -11.76 -24.74
N GLY A 133 -16.17 -10.96 -24.58
CA GLY A 133 -17.32 -11.19 -23.68
C GLY A 133 -17.42 -10.29 -22.46
N GLN A 134 -18.19 -9.23 -22.56
CA GLN A 134 -18.32 -8.10 -21.62
C GLN A 134 -18.95 -8.40 -20.23
N SER A 135 -19.42 -9.61 -19.91
CA SER A 135 -20.19 -9.81 -18.69
C SER A 135 -19.46 -10.52 -17.53
N GLY A 136 -18.28 -11.09 -17.77
CA GLY A 136 -17.49 -11.74 -16.71
C GLY A 136 -16.29 -10.94 -16.22
N LYS A 137 -15.86 -9.93 -16.98
CA LYS A 137 -14.69 -9.09 -16.74
C LYS A 137 -14.93 -8.04 -15.68
N GLN A 138 -16.04 -7.33 -15.76
CA GLN A 138 -16.38 -6.24 -14.85
C GLN A 138 -16.38 -6.66 -13.37
N SER A 139 -16.74 -7.90 -13.08
CA SER A 139 -16.80 -8.40 -11.69
C SER A 139 -15.43 -8.74 -11.11
N ARG A 140 -14.45 -9.17 -11.91
CA ARG A 140 -13.09 -9.50 -11.43
C ARG A 140 -12.19 -8.28 -11.33
N GLU A 141 -12.27 -7.37 -12.30
CA GLU A 141 -11.55 -6.10 -12.26
C GLU A 141 -12.08 -5.22 -11.13
N ALA A 142 -13.39 -5.13 -10.96
CA ALA A 142 -14.01 -4.42 -9.84
C ALA A 142 -13.61 -4.98 -8.46
N ALA A 143 -13.34 -6.30 -8.37
CA ALA A 143 -12.86 -6.92 -7.13
C ALA A 143 -11.37 -6.66 -6.82
N MET A 144 -10.60 -6.20 -7.80
CA MET A 144 -9.17 -5.92 -7.62
C MET A 144 -8.88 -4.46 -7.25
N TYR A 145 -9.78 -3.53 -7.58
CA TYR A 145 -9.64 -2.11 -7.33
C TYR A 145 -10.66 -1.65 -6.29
N GLY A 146 -10.25 -0.73 -5.45
CA GLY A 146 -11.09 -0.15 -4.41
C GLY A 146 -10.36 0.92 -3.63
N ILE A 147 -10.97 1.39 -2.57
CA ILE A 147 -10.32 2.31 -1.64
C ILE A 147 -9.32 1.51 -0.81
N CYS A 148 -8.05 1.86 -0.96
CA CYS A 148 -6.94 1.37 -0.17
C CYS A 148 -6.72 2.27 1.04
N HIS A 149 -6.15 1.72 2.11
CA HIS A 149 -5.66 2.49 3.25
C HIS A 149 -4.48 3.40 2.86
N GLY A 150 -3.61 2.92 1.96
CA GLY A 150 -2.48 3.66 1.41
C GLY A 150 -1.22 3.67 2.28
N ASP A 151 -1.35 3.43 3.58
CA ASP A 151 -0.23 3.28 4.53
C ASP A 151 -0.50 2.19 5.57
N PHE A 152 -0.99 1.03 5.14
CA PHE A 152 -1.26 -0.08 6.04
C PHE A 152 0.04 -0.71 6.52
N ASN A 153 0.40 -0.44 7.77
CA ASN A 153 1.63 -0.92 8.41
C ASN A 153 1.39 -1.24 9.90
N GLN A 154 2.39 -1.79 10.59
CA GLN A 154 2.27 -2.24 11.98
C GLN A 154 1.92 -1.12 12.98
N HIS A 155 2.30 0.12 12.70
CA HIS A 155 2.04 1.27 13.57
C HIS A 155 0.59 1.77 13.46
N ASN A 156 -0.06 1.48 12.35
CA ASN A 156 -1.42 1.89 12.04
C ASN A 156 -2.46 0.80 12.37
N VAL A 157 -2.02 -0.31 12.98
CA VAL A 157 -2.88 -1.41 13.44
C VAL A 157 -2.70 -1.59 14.94
N LEU A 158 -3.72 -1.17 15.70
CA LEU A 158 -3.68 -1.17 17.16
C LEU A 158 -4.53 -2.28 17.74
N PHE A 159 -3.96 -3.05 18.66
CA PHE A 159 -4.64 -4.09 19.41
C PHE A 159 -5.06 -3.58 20.77
N THR A 160 -6.36 -3.60 21.08
CA THR A 160 -6.93 -3.15 22.35
C THR A 160 -8.11 -4.00 22.79
N HIS A 161 -8.09 -4.52 24.02
CA HIS A 161 -9.22 -5.21 24.67
C HIS A 161 -10.01 -6.17 23.76
N GLY A 162 -9.30 -6.97 22.93
CA GLY A 162 -9.92 -7.94 22.02
C GLY A 162 -10.45 -7.37 20.72
N LYS A 163 -10.14 -6.11 20.41
CA LYS A 163 -10.47 -5.43 19.16
C LYS A 163 -9.20 -5.01 18.42
N ILE A 164 -9.33 -4.80 17.13
CA ILE A 164 -8.30 -4.20 16.28
C ILE A 164 -8.86 -2.86 15.77
N ILE A 165 -8.03 -1.83 15.89
CA ILE A 165 -8.34 -0.49 15.41
C ILE A 165 -7.35 -0.15 14.30
N ILE A 166 -7.87 0.31 13.16
CA ILE A 166 -7.05 0.81 12.06
C ILE A 166 -7.06 2.33 12.11
N THR A 167 -5.88 2.95 12.02
CA THR A 167 -5.69 4.40 12.14
C THR A 167 -4.94 4.97 10.96
N ASN A 168 -4.94 6.29 10.78
CA ASN A 168 -4.08 6.96 9.80
C ASN A 168 -4.53 6.80 8.33
N PHE A 169 -5.75 7.22 8.03
CA PHE A 169 -6.32 7.14 6.68
C PHE A 169 -5.93 8.30 5.76
N GLU A 170 -4.93 9.12 6.11
CA GLU A 170 -4.54 10.31 5.31
C GLU A 170 -4.05 9.96 3.90
N GLN A 171 -3.54 8.74 3.72
CA GLN A 171 -3.06 8.26 2.43
C GLN A 171 -4.10 7.41 1.68
N ALA A 172 -5.35 7.37 2.18
CA ALA A 172 -6.41 6.60 1.54
C ALA A 172 -6.66 7.10 0.11
N HIS A 173 -6.71 6.17 -0.83
CA HIS A 173 -6.90 6.45 -2.25
C HIS A 173 -7.50 5.26 -2.97
N TYR A 174 -7.99 5.47 -4.17
CA TYR A 174 -8.54 4.39 -5.01
C TYR A 174 -7.43 3.75 -5.84
N ASP A 175 -7.15 2.48 -5.60
CA ASP A 175 -6.09 1.72 -6.28
C ASP A 175 -6.32 0.20 -6.19
N VAL A 176 -5.31 -0.58 -6.56
CA VAL A 176 -5.31 -2.05 -6.45
C VAL A 176 -5.22 -2.47 -4.98
N LEU A 177 -6.25 -3.12 -4.46
CA LEU A 177 -6.38 -3.50 -3.05
C LEU A 177 -5.20 -4.29 -2.50
N VAL A 178 -4.56 -5.13 -3.33
CA VAL A 178 -3.38 -5.91 -2.92
C VAL A 178 -2.17 -5.01 -2.59
N GLY A 179 -2.20 -3.75 -2.98
CA GLY A 179 -1.15 -2.76 -2.65
C GLY A 179 -0.96 -2.59 -1.15
N ASP A 180 -2.04 -2.48 -0.38
CA ASP A 180 -1.98 -2.40 1.09
C ASP A 180 -1.33 -3.63 1.71
N LEU A 181 -1.70 -4.82 1.25
CA LEU A 181 -1.09 -6.07 1.71
C LEU A 181 0.40 -6.14 1.36
N ALA A 182 0.77 -5.76 0.14
CA ALA A 182 2.17 -5.73 -0.29
C ALA A 182 3.00 -4.73 0.53
N HIS A 183 2.43 -3.56 0.85
CA HIS A 183 3.05 -2.56 1.72
C HIS A 183 3.28 -3.12 3.12
N PHE A 184 2.27 -3.74 3.72
CA PHE A 184 2.37 -4.36 5.04
C PHE A 184 3.44 -5.45 5.09
N LEU A 185 3.41 -6.40 4.13
CA LEU A 185 4.39 -7.48 4.06
C LEU A 185 5.83 -6.96 3.88
N ARG A 186 6.03 -5.90 3.08
CA ARG A 186 7.33 -5.26 2.94
C ARG A 186 7.82 -4.73 4.30
N LYS A 187 6.95 -4.08 5.07
CA LYS A 187 7.28 -3.57 6.40
C LYS A 187 7.63 -4.66 7.41
N LEU A 188 7.04 -5.85 7.28
CA LEU A 188 7.40 -7.00 8.12
C LEU A 188 8.79 -7.55 7.83
N MET A 189 9.36 -7.27 6.64
CA MET A 189 10.68 -7.76 6.21
C MET A 189 11.82 -6.77 6.48
N GLU A 190 11.50 -5.55 6.87
CA GLU A 190 12.47 -4.52 7.31
C GLU A 190 12.90 -4.75 8.76
#